data_ce696ee854cacb4cbb616aa9f39ef7b5
#
_entry.id   ce696ee854cacb4cbb616aa9f39ef7b5
#
_cell.length_a   1.000
_cell.length_b   1.000
_cell.length_c   1.000
_cell.angle_alpha   90.00
_cell.angle_beta   90.00
_cell.angle_gamma   90.00
#
_symmetry.space_group_name_H-M   'P 1'
#
loop_
_entity.id
_entity.type
_entity.pdbx_description
1 polymer ?
#
loop_
_entity_poly.entity_id
_entity_poly.type
_entity_poly.pdbx_seq_one_letter_code
_entity_poly.pdbx_strand_id
1 'polypeptide(L)'
;MPGHKTVTIASASTRRRAIVGGTAALIAAPFVVRSGFAQSPAVNIGVIQPLSGANAQFGINCRNGIEFVADAINATGGIKALGGAKINLVVSDATSNPSTASTITEQMITQNELTAILGAFASSLTLAISEVTARADIPCLTNSFADEITGRSLESIFQVAPKASVIGRAQFNYTIAISEAAGSKIEKIAIMYEDTAYGTATSRGLRRAAKDANIEIVMDEPYPLGINDATLLISKLRASGAQAVFPLSYLNDSIFIIRTMRQQRIAIPAIGGAAGYVIPDFEKGLGEFAENVLSISPTNYDLALALTDSFRQRFGYFMVHEAIENAATLDGLVQAIERAKSAKPKAVIEVLHGARFEGGWTKAMPGGAVQFDQTGLNTLSVPIMVQWRNKELVTVWPKAVAKAPPVWHS
;
A
#
# COMPACT_ATOMS: atom_id res chain seq x y z
N MET A 1 -30.39 60.47 -33.08
CA MET A 1 -31.48 61.47 -33.05
C MET A 1 -32.62 60.92 -32.20
N PRO A 2 -33.35 61.76 -31.53
CA PRO A 2 -33.27 61.93 -30.09
C PRO A 2 -34.65 61.71 -29.41
N GLY A 3 -34.64 61.74 -28.10
CA GLY A 3 -35.90 61.74 -27.32
C GLY A 3 -35.65 61.91 -25.82
N HIS A 4 -35.25 63.11 -25.46
CA HIS A 4 -35.40 63.67 -24.08
C HIS A 4 -36.83 63.81 -23.67
N LYS A 5 -37.13 63.67 -22.37
CA LYS A 5 -38.06 64.51 -21.55
C LYS A 5 -37.85 64.09 -20.07
N THR A 6 -37.21 64.82 -19.31
CA THR A 6 -37.34 66.00 -18.46
C THR A 6 -38.54 65.97 -17.49
N VAL A 7 -38.19 65.85 -16.18
CA VAL A 7 -38.55 66.64 -14.98
C VAL A 7 -40.01 66.88 -14.62
N THR A 8 -40.40 66.62 -13.38
CA THR A 8 -41.00 67.64 -12.53
C THR A 8 -40.91 67.34 -11.04
N ILE A 9 -40.41 68.31 -10.29
CA ILE A 9 -40.32 68.45 -8.85
C ILE A 9 -41.65 69.00 -8.36
N ALA A 10 -42.16 68.55 -7.20
CA ALA A 10 -43.07 69.30 -6.43
C ALA A 10 -42.89 69.09 -4.94
N SER A 11 -42.81 70.17 -4.26
CA SER A 11 -42.44 70.55 -2.91
C SER A 11 -43.45 70.28 -1.80
N ALA A 12 -42.93 70.04 -0.63
CA ALA A 12 -43.24 70.51 0.69
C ALA A 12 -44.69 70.64 1.18
N SER A 13 -44.97 70.05 2.31
CA SER A 13 -45.62 70.79 3.40
C SER A 13 -45.38 70.12 4.77
N THR A 14 -44.93 70.97 5.67
CA THR A 14 -44.67 70.78 7.09
C THR A 14 -46.03 70.74 7.87
N ARG A 15 -46.22 69.79 8.78
CA ARG A 15 -47.01 70.00 9.98
C ARG A 15 -46.53 69.28 11.23
N ARG A 16 -46.49 69.98 12.29
CA ARG A 16 -45.95 69.75 13.63
C ARG A 16 -46.89 68.90 14.53
N ARG A 17 -46.26 68.23 15.48
CA ARG A 17 -46.63 67.88 16.86
C ARG A 17 -47.58 66.71 17.11
N ALA A 18 -47.04 65.69 17.79
CA ALA A 18 -47.53 65.35 19.15
C ALA A 18 -46.47 64.40 19.80
N ILE A 19 -46.05 64.84 21.00
CA ILE A 19 -45.19 64.04 21.91
C ILE A 19 -46.14 63.15 22.69
N VAL A 20 -45.95 61.80 22.62
CA VAL A 20 -46.52 60.90 23.62
C VAL A 20 -45.35 60.00 24.06
N GLY A 21 -45.01 60.10 25.34
CA GLY A 21 -44.01 59.29 25.99
C GLY A 21 -44.48 57.86 26.05
N GLY A 22 -43.59 56.94 25.53
CA GLY A 22 -43.75 55.52 25.65
C GLY A 22 -42.42 54.94 26.17
N THR A 23 -42.49 54.44 27.39
CA THR A 23 -41.41 53.70 28.06
C THR A 23 -40.92 52.59 27.17
N ALA A 24 -39.64 52.67 26.68
CA ALA A 24 -38.99 51.62 25.96
C ALA A 24 -38.57 50.50 26.94
N ALA A 25 -39.34 49.45 26.98
CA ALA A 25 -38.90 48.18 27.57
C ALA A 25 -37.81 47.60 26.70
N LEU A 26 -36.56 47.67 27.15
CA LEU A 26 -35.39 46.90 26.57
C LEU A 26 -35.63 45.42 26.79
N ILE A 27 -36.17 44.75 25.78
CA ILE A 27 -36.15 43.27 25.70
C ILE A 27 -34.71 42.91 25.43
N ALA A 28 -33.97 42.49 26.47
CA ALA A 28 -32.68 41.82 26.35
C ALA A 28 -32.93 40.45 25.70
N ALA A 29 -32.84 40.39 24.39
CA ALA A 29 -32.76 39.10 23.68
C ALA A 29 -31.47 38.40 24.14
N PRO A 30 -31.53 37.14 24.61
CA PRO A 30 -30.31 36.40 24.92
C PRO A 30 -29.53 36.24 23.60
N PHE A 31 -28.36 36.86 23.52
CA PHE A 31 -27.37 36.54 22.51
C PHE A 31 -27.01 35.07 22.73
N VAL A 32 -27.67 34.18 22.04
CA VAL A 32 -27.17 32.80 21.85
C VAL A 32 -25.91 32.92 21.00
N VAL A 33 -24.76 33.06 21.66
CA VAL A 33 -23.47 32.85 21.04
C VAL A 33 -23.50 31.38 20.62
N ARG A 34 -23.93 31.12 19.38
CA ARG A 34 -23.58 29.87 18.71
C ARG A 34 -22.07 29.88 18.68
N SER A 35 -21.46 29.16 19.64
CA SER A 35 -20.07 28.74 19.51
C SER A 35 -19.99 28.02 18.19
N GLY A 36 -19.62 28.73 17.13
CA GLY A 36 -19.19 28.08 15.90
C GLY A 36 -18.05 27.17 16.34
N PHE A 37 -18.29 25.86 16.37
CA PHE A 37 -17.21 24.90 16.49
C PHE A 37 -16.27 25.23 15.32
N ALA A 38 -15.17 25.94 15.61
CA ALA A 38 -14.11 26.11 14.66
C ALA A 38 -13.71 24.67 14.29
N GLN A 39 -13.98 24.30 13.04
CA GLN A 39 -13.64 22.98 12.54
C GLN A 39 -12.13 22.85 12.75
N SER A 40 -11.72 21.82 13.51
CA SER A 40 -10.30 21.56 13.73
C SER A 40 -9.58 21.50 12.39
N PRO A 41 -8.38 22.10 12.26
CA PRO A 41 -7.64 22.07 11.01
C PRO A 41 -7.48 20.60 10.54
N ALA A 42 -7.63 20.38 9.24
CA ALA A 42 -7.46 19.03 8.67
C ALA A 42 -6.04 18.54 8.88
N VAL A 43 -5.88 17.23 9.06
CA VAL A 43 -4.59 16.55 9.13
C VAL A 43 -4.17 16.16 7.71
N ASN A 44 -3.14 16.82 7.17
CA ASN A 44 -2.65 16.54 5.83
C ASN A 44 -1.72 15.32 5.84
N ILE A 45 -2.04 14.33 5.03
CA ILE A 45 -1.22 13.14 4.80
C ILE A 45 -0.86 13.07 3.31
N GLY A 46 0.44 13.10 3.01
CA GLY A 46 0.93 12.92 1.65
C GLY A 46 0.76 11.46 1.20
N VAL A 47 0.34 11.27 -0.05
CA VAL A 47 0.24 9.95 -0.68
C VAL A 47 1.02 10.00 -1.99
N ILE A 48 2.18 9.36 -2.02
CA ILE A 48 3.05 9.34 -3.19
C ILE A 48 3.13 7.91 -3.70
N GLN A 49 2.48 7.65 -4.84
CA GLN A 49 2.38 6.32 -5.43
C GLN A 49 2.65 6.39 -6.94
N PRO A 50 3.12 5.30 -7.58
CA PRO A 50 3.17 5.24 -9.03
C PRO A 50 1.75 5.12 -9.60
N LEU A 51 1.14 6.24 -9.98
CA LEU A 51 -0.23 6.25 -10.54
C LEU A 51 -0.21 6.18 -12.08
N SER A 52 0.99 6.26 -12.68
CA SER A 52 1.24 6.05 -14.10
C SER A 52 2.52 5.23 -14.33
N GLY A 53 2.74 4.76 -15.57
CA GLY A 53 3.89 3.93 -15.94
C GLY A 53 3.73 2.44 -15.58
N ALA A 54 4.84 1.70 -15.56
CA ALA A 54 4.87 0.24 -15.46
C ALA A 54 4.24 -0.33 -14.17
N ASN A 55 4.27 0.44 -13.07
CA ASN A 55 3.76 0.04 -11.77
C ASN A 55 2.42 0.71 -11.39
N ALA A 56 1.73 1.33 -12.35
CA ALA A 56 0.53 2.13 -12.10
C ALA A 56 -0.56 1.36 -11.36
N GLN A 57 -0.83 0.11 -11.73
CA GLN A 57 -1.90 -0.67 -11.12
C GLN A 57 -1.67 -0.89 -9.62
N PHE A 58 -0.44 -1.14 -9.21
CA PHE A 58 -0.09 -1.28 -7.78
C PHE A 58 -0.28 0.03 -7.02
N GLY A 59 0.16 1.15 -7.58
CA GLY A 59 -0.01 2.47 -6.96
C GLY A 59 -1.49 2.86 -6.83
N ILE A 60 -2.30 2.55 -7.83
CA ILE A 60 -3.76 2.74 -7.78
C ILE A 60 -4.37 1.91 -6.66
N ASN A 61 -3.97 0.65 -6.52
CA ASN A 61 -4.46 -0.23 -5.46
C ASN A 61 -4.06 0.29 -4.07
N CYS A 62 -2.80 0.74 -3.89
CA CYS A 62 -2.34 1.39 -2.65
C CYS A 62 -3.20 2.61 -2.31
N ARG A 63 -3.38 3.52 -3.26
CA ARG A 63 -4.23 4.70 -3.09
C ARG A 63 -5.65 4.33 -2.71
N ASN A 64 -6.26 3.38 -3.41
CA ASN A 64 -7.62 2.93 -3.12
C ASN A 64 -7.76 2.41 -1.67
N GLY A 65 -6.77 1.67 -1.16
CA GLY A 65 -6.73 1.22 0.23
C GLY A 65 -6.66 2.38 1.23
N ILE A 66 -5.83 3.39 0.95
CA ILE A 66 -5.68 4.61 1.77
C ILE A 66 -6.98 5.42 1.77
N GLU A 67 -7.53 5.74 0.58
CA GLU A 67 -8.77 6.52 0.42
C GLU A 67 -9.94 5.83 1.12
N PHE A 68 -10.03 4.50 1.00
CA PHE A 68 -11.10 3.71 1.62
C PHE A 68 -11.13 3.88 3.15
N VAL A 69 -9.97 3.83 3.80
CA VAL A 69 -9.86 3.99 5.25
C VAL A 69 -10.01 5.45 5.67
N ALA A 70 -9.42 6.40 4.93
CA ALA A 70 -9.55 7.82 5.21
C ALA A 70 -11.02 8.27 5.18
N ASP A 71 -11.77 7.83 4.17
CA ASP A 71 -13.20 8.12 4.05
C ASP A 71 -14.01 7.55 5.23
N ALA A 72 -13.72 6.31 5.64
CA ALA A 72 -14.37 5.67 6.77
C ALA A 72 -14.11 6.43 8.10
N ILE A 73 -12.86 6.80 8.35
CA ILE A 73 -12.48 7.60 9.53
C ILE A 73 -13.16 8.96 9.49
N ASN A 74 -13.13 9.63 8.34
CA ASN A 74 -13.76 10.92 8.15
C ASN A 74 -15.29 10.86 8.35
N ALA A 75 -15.95 9.82 7.88
CA ALA A 75 -17.39 9.62 8.05
C ALA A 75 -17.76 9.38 9.51
N THR A 76 -16.91 8.74 10.31
CA THR A 76 -17.15 8.42 11.73
C THR A 76 -16.70 9.51 12.71
N GLY A 77 -16.38 10.70 12.20
CA GLY A 77 -16.08 11.87 13.03
C GLY A 77 -14.64 12.36 13.00
N GLY A 78 -13.76 11.71 12.21
CA GLY A 78 -12.33 12.10 12.10
C GLY A 78 -11.50 11.69 13.31
N ILE A 79 -10.35 12.32 13.50
CA ILE A 79 -9.36 12.03 14.54
C ILE A 79 -9.83 12.66 15.86
N LYS A 80 -10.28 11.84 16.79
CA LYS A 80 -10.96 12.26 18.02
C LYS A 80 -10.07 13.07 18.94
N ALA A 81 -8.83 12.65 19.15
CA ALA A 81 -7.86 13.36 19.99
C ALA A 81 -7.52 14.76 19.48
N LEU A 82 -7.83 15.06 18.21
CA LEU A 82 -7.68 16.38 17.58
C LEU A 82 -9.01 17.08 17.35
N GLY A 83 -10.02 16.82 18.22
CA GLY A 83 -11.32 17.47 18.13
C GLY A 83 -12.15 17.10 16.90
N GLY A 84 -11.92 15.91 16.31
CA GLY A 84 -12.60 15.45 15.11
C GLY A 84 -11.99 15.97 13.81
N ALA A 85 -10.70 16.35 13.82
CA ALA A 85 -9.98 16.78 12.63
C ALA A 85 -10.10 15.73 11.50
N LYS A 86 -10.40 16.21 10.31
CA LYS A 86 -10.53 15.32 9.13
C LYS A 86 -9.17 15.04 8.52
N ILE A 87 -9.02 13.84 7.99
CA ILE A 87 -7.86 13.48 7.16
C ILE A 87 -8.05 14.13 5.79
N ASN A 88 -7.03 14.87 5.35
CA ASN A 88 -6.90 15.39 3.99
C ASN A 88 -5.75 14.69 3.30
N LEU A 89 -6.03 13.98 2.22
CA LEU A 89 -5.02 13.27 1.44
C LEU A 89 -4.48 14.18 0.33
N VAL A 90 -3.18 14.43 0.35
CA VAL A 90 -2.45 15.14 -0.72
C VAL A 90 -1.82 14.08 -1.62
N VAL A 91 -2.48 13.77 -2.74
CA VAL A 91 -2.09 12.67 -3.63
C VAL A 91 -1.21 13.18 -4.76
N SER A 92 -0.11 12.49 -5.05
CA SER A 92 0.78 12.78 -6.19
C SER A 92 1.26 11.51 -6.88
N ASP A 93 1.46 11.63 -8.19
CA ASP A 93 1.95 10.55 -9.05
C ASP A 93 3.49 10.57 -9.12
N ALA A 94 4.12 9.58 -8.52
CA ALA A 94 5.58 9.36 -8.64
C ALA A 94 5.98 8.80 -10.02
N THR A 95 5.01 8.56 -10.91
CA THR A 95 5.21 7.76 -12.09
C THR A 95 5.84 6.39 -11.71
N SER A 96 6.68 5.81 -12.53
CA SER A 96 7.51 4.66 -12.12
C SER A 96 8.99 5.04 -12.12
N ASN A 97 9.32 6.29 -11.74
CA ASN A 97 10.66 6.87 -11.83
C ASN A 97 11.14 7.44 -10.48
N PRO A 98 12.26 6.95 -9.93
CA PRO A 98 12.78 7.41 -8.64
C PRO A 98 13.14 8.90 -8.59
N SER A 99 13.65 9.49 -9.68
CA SER A 99 13.97 10.92 -9.73
C SER A 99 12.70 11.78 -9.64
N THR A 100 11.64 11.38 -10.36
CA THR A 100 10.32 12.02 -10.27
C THR A 100 9.77 11.91 -8.84
N ALA A 101 9.90 10.73 -8.21
CA ALA A 101 9.45 10.52 -6.84
C ALA A 101 10.14 11.48 -5.85
N SER A 102 11.47 11.67 -5.95
CA SER A 102 12.21 12.65 -5.12
C SER A 102 11.70 14.07 -5.34
N THR A 103 11.59 14.52 -6.58
CA THR A 103 11.16 15.89 -6.91
C THR A 103 9.75 16.17 -6.41
N ILE A 104 8.82 15.24 -6.59
CA ILE A 104 7.44 15.39 -6.11
C ILE A 104 7.39 15.40 -4.58
N THR A 105 8.21 14.61 -3.92
CA THR A 105 8.30 14.62 -2.45
C THR A 105 8.76 15.98 -1.94
N GLU A 106 9.79 16.58 -2.53
CA GLU A 106 10.28 17.92 -2.18
C GLU A 106 9.20 18.99 -2.40
N GLN A 107 8.51 18.94 -3.54
CA GLN A 107 7.41 19.86 -3.83
C GLN A 107 6.26 19.72 -2.83
N MET A 108 5.84 18.49 -2.54
CA MET A 108 4.75 18.20 -1.63
C MET A 108 5.05 18.71 -0.21
N ILE A 109 6.25 18.51 0.29
CA ILE A 109 6.72 18.98 1.60
C ILE A 109 6.76 20.51 1.65
N THR A 110 7.24 21.16 0.57
CA THR A 110 7.37 22.62 0.52
C THR A 110 6.01 23.32 0.46
N GLN A 111 5.04 22.70 -0.18
CA GLN A 111 3.72 23.31 -0.44
C GLN A 111 2.66 22.99 0.63
N ASN A 112 2.90 22.00 1.50
CA ASN A 112 1.92 21.53 2.45
C ASN A 112 2.54 21.31 3.83
N GLU A 113 1.77 21.61 4.88
CA GLU A 113 2.09 21.17 6.24
C GLU A 113 1.65 19.70 6.39
N LEU A 114 2.58 18.76 6.23
CA LEU A 114 2.30 17.33 6.27
C LEU A 114 2.58 16.73 7.65
N THR A 115 1.69 15.85 8.08
CA THR A 115 1.90 15.01 9.27
C THR A 115 2.77 13.79 8.95
N ALA A 116 2.55 13.17 7.78
CA ALA A 116 3.24 11.98 7.30
C ALA A 116 3.15 11.87 5.78
N ILE A 117 3.96 11.00 5.19
CA ILE A 117 3.85 10.56 3.80
C ILE A 117 3.65 9.04 3.78
N LEU A 118 2.66 8.58 3.00
CA LEU A 118 2.42 7.17 2.68
C LEU A 118 2.90 6.89 1.25
N GLY A 119 3.85 5.99 1.11
CA GLY A 119 4.41 5.66 -0.21
C GLY A 119 5.81 5.04 -0.15
N ALA A 120 6.21 4.45 -1.21
CA ALA A 120 5.47 4.02 -2.39
C ALA A 120 5.35 2.49 -2.41
N PHE A 121 4.68 1.93 -3.44
CA PHE A 121 4.67 0.48 -3.64
C PHE A 121 6.05 -0.06 -4.06
N ALA A 122 6.64 0.53 -5.09
CA ALA A 122 7.92 0.07 -5.61
C ALA A 122 9.09 0.49 -4.70
N SER A 123 9.93 -0.46 -4.33
CA SER A 123 11.04 -0.22 -3.39
C SER A 123 12.02 0.86 -3.86
N SER A 124 12.32 0.94 -5.15
CA SER A 124 13.19 1.97 -5.72
C SER A 124 12.61 3.39 -5.55
N LEU A 125 11.28 3.54 -5.65
CA LEU A 125 10.61 4.82 -5.40
C LEU A 125 10.64 5.17 -3.90
N THR A 126 10.38 4.20 -3.03
CA THR A 126 10.44 4.40 -1.57
C THR A 126 11.82 4.81 -1.11
N LEU A 127 12.88 4.20 -1.65
CA LEU A 127 14.26 4.60 -1.34
C LEU A 127 14.51 6.06 -1.67
N ALA A 128 14.01 6.53 -2.82
CA ALA A 128 14.13 7.93 -3.24
C ALA A 128 13.28 8.90 -2.37
N ILE A 129 12.03 8.55 -2.08
CA ILE A 129 11.13 9.32 -1.22
C ILE A 129 11.72 9.45 0.18
N SER A 130 12.20 8.33 0.74
CA SER A 130 12.69 8.28 2.12
C SER A 130 13.94 9.11 2.37
N GLU A 131 14.79 9.33 1.37
CA GLU A 131 15.91 10.28 1.46
C GLU A 131 15.43 11.72 1.64
N VAL A 132 14.35 12.09 0.98
CA VAL A 132 13.78 13.44 1.06
C VAL A 132 13.06 13.64 2.40
N THR A 133 12.20 12.70 2.77
CA THR A 133 11.40 12.77 4.02
C THR A 133 12.28 12.74 5.26
N ALA A 134 13.39 11.97 5.24
CA ALA A 134 14.33 11.92 6.36
C ALA A 134 15.03 13.26 6.60
N ARG A 135 15.40 14.00 5.53
CA ARG A 135 15.97 15.35 5.68
C ARG A 135 15.00 16.38 6.22
N ALA A 136 13.71 16.12 6.08
CA ALA A 136 12.63 17.01 6.52
C ALA A 136 12.00 16.58 7.86
N ASP A 137 12.49 15.54 8.51
CA ASP A 137 11.94 14.94 9.74
C ASP A 137 10.44 14.60 9.63
N ILE A 138 9.99 14.19 8.43
CA ILE A 138 8.60 13.76 8.17
C ILE A 138 8.54 12.24 8.14
N PRO A 139 7.65 11.59 8.91
CA PRO A 139 7.53 10.15 8.88
C PRO A 139 7.03 9.67 7.51
N CYS A 140 7.75 8.71 6.92
CA CYS A 140 7.37 8.02 5.71
C CYS A 140 7.02 6.57 6.05
N LEU A 141 5.79 6.17 5.79
CA LEU A 141 5.32 4.80 6.03
C LEU A 141 5.10 4.13 4.67
N THR A 142 5.57 2.88 4.55
CA THR A 142 5.58 2.18 3.26
C THR A 142 5.25 0.70 3.40
N ASN A 143 4.67 0.14 2.34
CA ASN A 143 4.50 -1.30 2.15
C ASN A 143 5.53 -1.91 1.19
N SER A 144 6.56 -1.19 0.82
CA SER A 144 7.67 -1.68 0.00
C SER A 144 8.53 -2.71 0.75
N PHE A 145 9.24 -3.55 0.01
CA PHE A 145 9.89 -4.74 0.58
C PHE A 145 11.42 -4.64 0.73
N ALA A 146 12.15 -3.78 -0.02
CA ALA A 146 13.61 -3.80 0.00
C ALA A 146 14.19 -3.69 1.40
N ASP A 147 15.21 -4.49 1.70
CA ASP A 147 15.86 -4.57 3.01
C ASP A 147 16.52 -3.25 3.40
N GLU A 148 16.97 -2.50 2.41
CA GLU A 148 17.66 -1.23 2.56
C GLU A 148 16.73 -0.12 3.11
N ILE A 149 15.41 -0.27 3.00
CA ILE A 149 14.45 0.75 3.46
C ILE A 149 14.66 1.05 4.95
N THR A 150 14.61 0.05 5.78
CA THR A 150 14.86 0.16 7.24
C THR A 150 16.29 -0.24 7.64
N GLY A 151 17.14 -0.60 6.67
CA GLY A 151 18.55 -0.93 6.89
C GLY A 151 19.49 0.27 6.95
N ARG A 152 19.01 1.50 6.66
CA ARG A 152 19.81 2.73 6.58
C ARG A 152 19.79 3.56 7.88
N SER A 153 19.16 3.08 8.94
CA SER A 153 19.06 3.76 10.23
C SER A 153 18.43 5.16 10.14
N LEU A 154 17.41 5.33 9.30
CA LEU A 154 16.62 6.55 9.19
C LEU A 154 15.46 6.48 10.18
N GLU A 155 15.44 7.37 11.19
CA GLU A 155 14.46 7.34 12.29
C GLU A 155 13.01 7.62 11.84
N SER A 156 12.84 8.31 10.70
CA SER A 156 11.52 8.70 10.17
C SER A 156 10.91 7.69 9.20
N ILE A 157 11.51 6.50 8.99
CA ILE A 157 11.05 5.52 8.01
C ILE A 157 10.42 4.32 8.70
N PHE A 158 9.21 3.93 8.25
CA PHE A 158 8.43 2.84 8.81
C PHE A 158 7.97 1.89 7.70
N GLN A 159 8.44 0.65 7.76
CA GLN A 159 8.15 -0.41 6.79
C GLN A 159 7.13 -1.39 7.38
N VAL A 160 5.89 -1.37 6.86
CA VAL A 160 4.78 -2.21 7.33
C VAL A 160 4.91 -3.64 6.82
N ALA A 161 5.37 -3.79 5.59
CA ALA A 161 5.61 -5.09 4.96
C ALA A 161 6.87 -5.78 5.50
N PRO A 162 6.99 -7.11 5.36
CA PRO A 162 8.22 -7.82 5.68
C PRO A 162 9.34 -7.43 4.71
N LYS A 163 10.59 -7.57 5.16
CA LYS A 163 11.75 -7.37 4.27
C LYS A 163 11.75 -8.36 3.10
N ALA A 164 12.21 -7.92 1.96
CA ALA A 164 12.29 -8.72 0.74
C ALA A 164 13.10 -10.02 0.94
N SER A 165 14.21 -9.98 1.69
CA SER A 165 14.97 -11.18 2.03
C SER A 165 14.19 -12.16 2.92
N VAL A 166 13.31 -11.67 3.78
CA VAL A 166 12.40 -12.51 4.60
C VAL A 166 11.34 -13.14 3.70
N ILE A 167 10.78 -12.37 2.76
CA ILE A 167 9.83 -12.88 1.76
C ILE A 167 10.47 -13.99 0.93
N GLY A 168 11.66 -13.78 0.38
CA GLY A 168 12.38 -14.78 -0.42
C GLY A 168 12.70 -16.05 0.37
N ARG A 169 13.14 -15.92 1.63
CA ARG A 169 13.36 -17.07 2.52
C ARG A 169 12.06 -17.84 2.79
N ALA A 170 10.98 -17.14 3.09
CA ALA A 170 9.68 -17.76 3.36
C ALA A 170 9.14 -18.46 2.11
N GLN A 171 9.23 -17.80 0.95
CA GLN A 171 8.85 -18.36 -0.35
C GLN A 171 9.55 -19.71 -0.60
N PHE A 172 10.86 -19.76 -0.41
CA PHE A 172 11.63 -20.99 -0.52
C PHE A 172 11.16 -22.06 0.49
N ASN A 173 11.16 -21.73 1.77
CA ASN A 173 10.84 -22.69 2.84
C ASN A 173 9.42 -23.27 2.69
N TYR A 174 8.45 -22.42 2.34
CA TYR A 174 7.07 -22.86 2.14
C TYR A 174 6.93 -23.73 0.89
N THR A 175 7.68 -23.42 -0.17
CA THR A 175 7.72 -24.25 -1.38
C THR A 175 8.24 -25.64 -1.07
N ILE A 176 9.36 -25.75 -0.34
CA ILE A 176 9.92 -27.05 0.06
C ILE A 176 8.90 -27.84 0.91
N ALA A 177 8.31 -27.20 1.92
CA ALA A 177 7.33 -27.87 2.77
C ALA A 177 6.07 -28.34 2.02
N ILE A 178 5.61 -27.55 1.04
CA ILE A 178 4.47 -27.92 0.18
C ILE A 178 4.83 -29.08 -0.74
N SER A 179 6.00 -29.05 -1.38
CA SER A 179 6.45 -30.11 -2.28
C SER A 179 6.66 -31.45 -1.55
N GLU A 180 7.28 -31.42 -0.38
CA GLU A 180 7.46 -32.60 0.48
C GLU A 180 6.11 -33.19 0.93
N ALA A 181 5.17 -32.34 1.34
CA ALA A 181 3.81 -32.78 1.69
C ALA A 181 3.05 -33.42 0.52
N ALA A 182 3.43 -33.09 -0.72
CA ALA A 182 2.90 -33.70 -1.94
C ALA A 182 3.73 -34.91 -2.41
N GLY A 183 4.74 -35.37 -1.64
CA GLY A 183 5.59 -36.49 -2.02
C GLY A 183 6.65 -36.16 -3.08
N SER A 184 6.92 -34.89 -3.33
CA SER A 184 7.87 -34.40 -4.34
C SER A 184 9.11 -33.85 -3.64
N LYS A 185 10.32 -34.26 -4.09
CA LYS A 185 11.60 -33.76 -3.58
C LYS A 185 12.19 -32.76 -4.54
N ILE A 186 12.53 -31.58 -4.06
CA ILE A 186 13.24 -30.54 -4.80
C ILE A 186 14.72 -30.55 -4.40
N GLU A 187 15.60 -30.74 -5.36
CA GLU A 187 17.07 -30.69 -5.19
C GLU A 187 17.71 -29.57 -6.01
N LYS A 188 17.00 -29.11 -7.06
CA LYS A 188 17.48 -28.11 -8.01
C LYS A 188 16.43 -27.05 -8.25
N ILE A 189 16.80 -25.77 -8.13
CA ILE A 189 15.92 -24.64 -8.34
C ILE A 189 16.48 -23.65 -9.36
N ALA A 190 15.58 -22.89 -9.97
CA ALA A 190 15.91 -21.73 -10.78
C ALA A 190 15.38 -20.46 -10.11
N ILE A 191 16.15 -19.38 -10.19
CA ILE A 191 15.75 -18.03 -9.77
C ILE A 191 15.84 -17.14 -11.01
N MET A 192 14.80 -16.37 -11.28
CA MET A 192 14.82 -15.28 -12.27
C MET A 192 14.18 -14.06 -11.63
N TYR A 193 14.77 -12.89 -11.80
CA TYR A 193 14.31 -11.71 -11.06
C TYR A 193 14.58 -10.42 -11.83
N GLU A 194 13.66 -9.47 -11.70
CA GLU A 194 13.89 -8.12 -12.19
C GLU A 194 15.01 -7.45 -11.37
N ASP A 195 15.85 -6.64 -12.02
CA ASP A 195 17.10 -6.14 -11.49
C ASP A 195 16.99 -4.89 -10.60
N THR A 196 15.76 -4.48 -10.20
CA THR A 196 15.58 -3.37 -9.27
C THR A 196 15.76 -3.79 -7.80
N ALA A 197 15.57 -2.87 -6.88
CA ALA A 197 15.77 -3.10 -5.44
C ALA A 197 14.91 -4.26 -4.89
N TYR A 198 13.68 -4.44 -5.37
CA TYR A 198 12.78 -5.51 -4.91
C TYR A 198 13.29 -6.90 -5.34
N GLY A 199 13.47 -7.13 -6.64
CA GLY A 199 13.90 -8.45 -7.14
C GLY A 199 15.28 -8.85 -6.63
N THR A 200 16.22 -7.89 -6.60
CA THR A 200 17.58 -8.11 -6.07
C THR A 200 17.55 -8.48 -4.57
N ALA A 201 16.77 -7.79 -3.74
CA ALA A 201 16.71 -8.09 -2.31
C ALA A 201 16.01 -9.44 -2.03
N THR A 202 14.92 -9.74 -2.76
CA THR A 202 14.19 -11.01 -2.61
C THR A 202 15.04 -12.19 -3.03
N SER A 203 15.77 -12.09 -4.17
CA SER A 203 16.66 -13.14 -4.66
C SER A 203 17.80 -13.45 -3.68
N ARG A 204 18.32 -12.46 -2.93
CA ARG A 204 19.27 -12.70 -1.85
C ARG A 204 18.71 -13.63 -0.77
N GLY A 205 17.44 -13.42 -0.40
CA GLY A 205 16.74 -14.28 0.56
C GLY A 205 16.59 -15.72 0.10
N LEU A 206 16.21 -15.92 -1.18
CA LEU A 206 16.11 -17.22 -1.82
C LEU A 206 17.47 -17.95 -1.85
N ARG A 207 18.52 -17.27 -2.33
CA ARG A 207 19.89 -17.84 -2.39
C ARG A 207 20.37 -18.31 -1.02
N ARG A 208 20.13 -17.51 0.01
CA ARG A 208 20.53 -17.85 1.36
C ARG A 208 19.76 -19.07 1.86
N ALA A 209 18.46 -19.14 1.64
CA ALA A 209 17.63 -20.27 2.04
C ALA A 209 18.02 -21.57 1.29
N ALA A 210 18.25 -21.50 -0.02
CA ALA A 210 18.71 -22.63 -0.81
C ALA A 210 20.08 -23.16 -0.33
N LYS A 211 21.02 -22.25 -0.05
CA LYS A 211 22.33 -22.60 0.52
C LYS A 211 22.19 -23.29 1.88
N ASP A 212 21.38 -22.73 2.78
CA ASP A 212 21.17 -23.28 4.12
C ASP A 212 20.54 -24.70 4.06
N ALA A 213 19.74 -24.99 3.02
CA ALA A 213 19.10 -26.28 2.77
C ALA A 213 19.92 -27.25 1.89
N ASN A 214 21.11 -26.87 1.42
CA ASN A 214 21.93 -27.61 0.44
C ASN A 214 21.18 -27.95 -0.85
N ILE A 215 20.33 -27.03 -1.34
CA ILE A 215 19.64 -27.15 -2.62
C ILE A 215 20.41 -26.36 -3.67
N GLU A 216 20.64 -27.01 -4.82
CA GLU A 216 21.40 -26.44 -5.92
C GLU A 216 20.61 -25.37 -6.67
N ILE A 217 21.22 -24.21 -6.90
CA ILE A 217 20.68 -23.18 -7.80
C ILE A 217 21.30 -23.39 -9.17
N VAL A 218 20.54 -23.97 -10.08
CA VAL A 218 21.02 -24.33 -11.45
C VAL A 218 20.80 -23.21 -12.46
N MET A 219 20.02 -22.18 -12.10
CA MET A 219 19.82 -20.96 -12.88
C MET A 219 19.60 -19.79 -11.92
N ASP A 220 20.30 -18.68 -12.14
CA ASP A 220 20.22 -17.47 -11.33
C ASP A 220 20.36 -16.24 -12.24
N GLU A 221 19.25 -15.77 -12.82
CA GLU A 221 19.24 -14.82 -13.93
C GLU A 221 18.52 -13.52 -13.55
N PRO A 222 19.25 -12.41 -13.44
CA PRO A 222 18.66 -11.09 -13.44
C PRO A 222 18.18 -10.72 -14.85
N TYR A 223 17.12 -9.89 -14.92
CA TYR A 223 16.68 -9.28 -16.16
C TYR A 223 16.21 -7.83 -15.92
N PRO A 224 16.33 -6.93 -16.92
CA PRO A 224 15.84 -5.56 -16.80
C PRO A 224 14.32 -5.52 -16.58
N LEU A 225 13.85 -4.67 -15.65
CA LEU A 225 12.42 -4.44 -15.46
C LEU A 225 11.76 -4.01 -16.77
N GLY A 226 10.62 -4.64 -17.10
CA GLY A 226 9.82 -4.29 -18.25
C GLY A 226 10.22 -5.05 -19.51
N ILE A 227 10.50 -6.36 -19.39
CA ILE A 227 10.74 -7.21 -20.54
C ILE A 227 9.51 -7.25 -21.45
N ASN A 228 9.76 -7.34 -22.76
CA ASN A 228 8.73 -7.51 -23.77
C ASN A 228 8.74 -8.92 -24.40
N ASP A 229 9.72 -9.75 -24.04
CA ASP A 229 9.88 -11.15 -24.47
C ASP A 229 10.60 -11.96 -23.39
N ALA A 230 10.01 -13.08 -22.96
CA ALA A 230 10.58 -13.99 -21.98
C ALA A 230 11.24 -15.24 -22.61
N THR A 231 11.26 -15.35 -23.95
CA THR A 231 11.70 -16.56 -24.66
C THR A 231 13.08 -17.02 -24.27
N LEU A 232 14.06 -16.11 -24.16
CA LEU A 232 15.41 -16.44 -23.77
C LEU A 232 15.49 -16.97 -22.32
N LEU A 233 14.81 -16.31 -21.38
CA LEU A 233 14.75 -16.75 -19.98
C LEU A 233 14.14 -18.14 -19.85
N ILE A 234 13.06 -18.41 -20.57
CA ILE A 234 12.35 -19.69 -20.54
C ILE A 234 13.15 -20.79 -21.25
N SER A 235 13.90 -20.46 -22.29
CA SER A 235 14.84 -21.40 -22.93
C SER A 235 15.97 -21.82 -21.98
N LYS A 236 16.55 -20.88 -21.24
CA LYS A 236 17.53 -21.17 -20.18
C LYS A 236 16.93 -22.03 -19.08
N LEU A 237 15.70 -21.70 -18.61
CA LEU A 237 14.98 -22.48 -17.61
C LEU A 237 14.79 -23.93 -18.07
N ARG A 238 14.34 -24.15 -19.32
CA ARG A 238 14.15 -25.48 -19.88
C ARG A 238 15.45 -26.29 -19.85
N ALA A 239 16.59 -25.66 -20.17
CA ALA A 239 17.88 -26.31 -20.23
C ALA A 239 18.53 -26.55 -18.85
N SER A 240 18.05 -25.86 -17.80
CA SER A 240 18.71 -25.84 -16.49
C SER A 240 18.55 -27.13 -15.69
N GLY A 241 17.51 -27.91 -15.94
CA GLY A 241 17.14 -29.07 -15.12
C GLY A 241 16.56 -28.70 -13.75
N ALA A 242 16.09 -27.48 -13.56
CA ALA A 242 15.41 -27.05 -12.34
C ALA A 242 14.10 -27.80 -12.13
N GLN A 243 13.77 -28.09 -10.88
CA GLN A 243 12.53 -28.76 -10.45
C GLN A 243 11.48 -27.78 -9.93
N ALA A 244 11.89 -26.55 -9.63
CA ALA A 244 11.01 -25.42 -9.33
C ALA A 244 11.69 -24.12 -9.78
N VAL A 245 10.88 -23.10 -10.14
CA VAL A 245 11.39 -21.79 -10.52
C VAL A 245 10.73 -20.70 -9.67
N PHE A 246 11.55 -19.73 -9.25
CA PHE A 246 11.14 -18.58 -8.45
C PHE A 246 11.26 -17.31 -9.29
N PRO A 247 10.23 -16.95 -10.05
CA PRO A 247 10.24 -15.70 -10.80
C PRO A 247 9.81 -14.56 -9.88
N LEU A 248 10.66 -13.53 -9.78
CA LEU A 248 10.43 -12.32 -8.98
C LEU A 248 10.20 -11.16 -9.93
N SER A 249 8.95 -10.75 -10.09
CA SER A 249 8.53 -9.90 -11.21
C SER A 249 7.41 -8.95 -10.80
N TYR A 250 7.32 -7.79 -11.47
CA TYR A 250 6.10 -6.99 -11.51
C TYR A 250 5.11 -7.53 -12.54
N LEU A 251 3.93 -6.93 -12.64
CA LEU A 251 2.77 -7.48 -13.33
C LEU A 251 3.05 -7.90 -14.79
N ASN A 252 3.54 -6.99 -15.62
CA ASN A 252 3.72 -7.27 -17.05
C ASN A 252 4.72 -8.41 -17.27
N ASP A 253 5.84 -8.36 -16.57
CA ASP A 253 6.89 -9.37 -16.66
C ASP A 253 6.38 -10.74 -16.17
N SER A 254 5.59 -10.77 -15.08
CA SER A 254 5.00 -12.01 -14.56
C SER A 254 4.06 -12.65 -15.57
N ILE A 255 3.24 -11.85 -16.26
CA ILE A 255 2.34 -12.31 -17.31
C ILE A 255 3.14 -12.89 -18.49
N PHE A 256 4.21 -12.21 -18.96
CA PHE A 256 5.06 -12.70 -20.03
C PHE A 256 5.75 -14.01 -19.66
N ILE A 257 6.32 -14.11 -18.47
CA ILE A 257 7.02 -15.32 -17.99
C ILE A 257 6.05 -16.50 -17.93
N ILE A 258 4.93 -16.38 -17.22
CA ILE A 258 4.00 -17.51 -17.06
C ILE A 258 3.35 -17.89 -18.40
N ARG A 259 2.95 -16.90 -19.21
CA ARG A 259 2.40 -17.17 -20.55
C ARG A 259 3.39 -17.94 -21.41
N THR A 260 4.65 -17.52 -21.47
CA THR A 260 5.68 -18.19 -22.26
C THR A 260 5.96 -19.59 -21.74
N MET A 261 6.01 -19.80 -20.43
CA MET A 261 6.13 -21.14 -19.83
C MET A 261 4.99 -22.06 -20.28
N ARG A 262 3.74 -21.61 -20.17
CA ARG A 262 2.54 -22.40 -20.55
C ARG A 262 2.49 -22.70 -22.05
N GLN A 263 2.74 -21.69 -22.89
CA GLN A 263 2.78 -21.86 -24.36
C GLN A 263 3.87 -22.84 -24.79
N GLN A 264 5.01 -22.82 -24.12
CA GLN A 264 6.12 -23.74 -24.39
C GLN A 264 6.01 -25.07 -23.64
N ARG A 265 4.89 -25.33 -22.94
CA ARG A 265 4.63 -26.56 -22.17
C ARG A 265 5.74 -26.88 -21.15
N ILE A 266 6.24 -25.86 -20.45
CA ILE A 266 7.18 -26.06 -19.35
C ILE A 266 6.38 -26.52 -18.13
N ALA A 267 6.64 -27.74 -17.67
CA ALA A 267 5.95 -28.34 -16.51
C ALA A 267 6.55 -27.93 -15.15
N ILE A 268 7.69 -27.23 -15.14
CA ILE A 268 8.36 -26.81 -13.91
C ILE A 268 7.41 -25.90 -13.11
N PRO A 269 7.12 -26.22 -11.83
CA PRO A 269 6.28 -25.35 -10.98
C PRO A 269 6.90 -23.96 -10.84
N ALA A 270 6.09 -22.93 -11.08
CA ALA A 270 6.47 -21.54 -10.89
C ALA A 270 5.86 -21.03 -9.58
N ILE A 271 6.71 -20.53 -8.70
CA ILE A 271 6.33 -19.92 -7.43
C ILE A 271 6.62 -18.42 -7.50
N GLY A 272 5.59 -17.63 -7.74
CA GLY A 272 5.71 -16.19 -7.94
C GLY A 272 6.16 -15.42 -6.71
N GLY A 273 6.83 -14.31 -6.94
CA GLY A 273 7.07 -13.28 -5.93
C GLY A 273 5.78 -12.51 -5.59
N ALA A 274 5.77 -11.80 -4.49
CA ALA A 274 4.58 -11.16 -3.94
C ALA A 274 3.95 -10.09 -4.87
N ALA A 275 4.70 -9.43 -5.74
CA ALA A 275 4.22 -8.29 -6.52
C ALA A 275 3.27 -8.71 -7.66
N GLY A 276 3.83 -9.10 -8.82
CA GLY A 276 3.08 -9.25 -10.06
C GLY A 276 2.15 -10.46 -10.16
N TYR A 277 2.17 -11.36 -9.17
CA TYR A 277 1.46 -12.66 -9.22
C TYR A 277 0.18 -12.70 -8.41
N VAL A 278 -0.14 -11.67 -7.63
CA VAL A 278 -1.15 -11.72 -6.58
C VAL A 278 -2.24 -10.65 -6.71
N ILE A 279 -2.39 -10.06 -7.89
CA ILE A 279 -3.43 -9.06 -8.19
C ILE A 279 -4.36 -9.56 -9.30
N PRO A 280 -5.63 -9.09 -9.37
CA PRO A 280 -6.62 -9.55 -10.35
C PRO A 280 -6.16 -9.42 -11.80
N ASP A 281 -5.33 -8.42 -12.10
CA ASP A 281 -4.84 -8.17 -13.46
C ASP A 281 -3.90 -9.27 -13.97
N PHE A 282 -3.26 -10.01 -13.08
CA PHE A 282 -2.48 -11.20 -13.43
C PHE A 282 -3.39 -12.31 -13.99
N GLU A 283 -4.49 -12.64 -13.30
CA GLU A 283 -5.47 -13.62 -13.77
C GLU A 283 -6.15 -13.13 -15.04
N LYS A 284 -6.61 -11.88 -15.09
CA LYS A 284 -7.20 -11.29 -16.30
C LYS A 284 -6.29 -11.35 -17.52
N GLY A 285 -4.99 -11.14 -17.30
CA GLY A 285 -3.98 -11.18 -18.36
C GLY A 285 -3.65 -12.59 -18.85
N LEU A 286 -3.82 -13.60 -18.01
CA LEU A 286 -3.41 -14.99 -18.28
C LEU A 286 -4.59 -15.93 -18.54
N GLY A 287 -5.77 -15.63 -17.98
CA GLY A 287 -6.93 -16.53 -18.03
C GLY A 287 -6.61 -17.88 -17.38
N GLU A 288 -6.89 -18.97 -18.08
CA GLU A 288 -6.62 -20.33 -17.59
C GLU A 288 -5.16 -20.63 -17.24
N PHE A 289 -4.21 -19.87 -17.79
CA PHE A 289 -2.80 -20.04 -17.49
C PHE A 289 -2.41 -19.59 -16.08
N ALA A 290 -3.25 -18.80 -15.41
CA ALA A 290 -3.07 -18.42 -14.02
C ALA A 290 -3.41 -19.54 -13.04
N GLU A 291 -4.29 -20.48 -13.46
CA GLU A 291 -4.79 -21.54 -12.58
C GLU A 291 -3.65 -22.34 -11.95
N ASN A 292 -3.75 -22.53 -10.63
CA ASN A 292 -2.78 -23.20 -9.78
C ASN A 292 -1.39 -22.54 -9.66
N VAL A 293 -1.18 -21.33 -10.17
CA VAL A 293 0.07 -20.60 -9.90
C VAL A 293 0.15 -20.28 -8.41
N LEU A 294 1.22 -20.74 -7.77
CA LEU A 294 1.57 -20.42 -6.39
C LEU A 294 2.30 -19.08 -6.32
N SER A 295 2.09 -18.34 -5.25
CA SER A 295 2.87 -17.13 -4.97
C SER A 295 3.00 -16.89 -3.48
N ILE A 296 4.14 -16.30 -3.07
CA ILE A 296 4.25 -15.70 -1.75
C ILE A 296 3.43 -14.40 -1.71
N SER A 297 2.87 -14.05 -0.56
CA SER A 297 2.18 -12.78 -0.34
C SER A 297 2.38 -12.29 1.09
N PRO A 298 2.47 -10.99 1.37
CA PRO A 298 2.53 -10.48 2.74
C PRO A 298 1.20 -10.61 3.48
N THR A 299 0.07 -10.61 2.77
CA THR A 299 -1.28 -10.85 3.32
C THR A 299 -2.23 -11.24 2.19
N ASN A 300 -3.47 -11.64 2.52
CA ASN A 300 -4.53 -11.88 1.55
C ASN A 300 -5.90 -11.51 2.11
N TYR A 301 -6.83 -11.12 1.25
CA TYR A 301 -8.18 -10.69 1.63
C TYR A 301 -8.96 -11.74 2.42
N ASP A 302 -8.73 -13.03 2.14
CA ASP A 302 -9.45 -14.15 2.76
C ASP A 302 -9.09 -14.40 4.23
N LEU A 303 -8.05 -13.71 4.74
CA LEU A 303 -7.70 -13.71 6.16
C LEU A 303 -8.62 -12.80 6.99
N ALA A 304 -9.26 -11.79 6.36
CA ALA A 304 -10.04 -10.78 7.04
C ALA A 304 -11.31 -10.38 6.27
N LEU A 305 -12.08 -11.35 5.77
CA LEU A 305 -13.26 -11.14 4.92
C LEU A 305 -14.24 -10.10 5.48
N ALA A 306 -14.48 -10.11 6.79
CA ALA A 306 -15.37 -9.14 7.44
C ALA A 306 -14.93 -7.66 7.25
N LEU A 307 -13.64 -7.41 6.97
CA LEU A 307 -13.12 -6.08 6.63
C LEU A 307 -13.06 -5.86 5.12
N THR A 308 -12.61 -6.86 4.36
CA THR A 308 -12.26 -6.71 2.95
C THR A 308 -13.46 -6.78 2.00
N ASP A 309 -14.59 -7.34 2.41
CA ASP A 309 -15.80 -7.43 1.58
C ASP A 309 -16.39 -6.07 1.22
N SER A 310 -16.35 -5.11 2.12
CA SER A 310 -16.81 -3.74 1.86
C SER A 310 -15.93 -3.01 0.83
N PHE A 311 -14.64 -3.33 0.76
CA PHE A 311 -13.75 -2.84 -0.27
C PHE A 311 -14.14 -3.41 -1.65
N ARG A 312 -14.41 -4.72 -1.73
CA ARG A 312 -14.87 -5.38 -2.98
C ARG A 312 -16.18 -4.76 -3.49
N GLN A 313 -17.11 -4.43 -2.59
CA GLN A 313 -18.36 -3.74 -2.95
C GLN A 313 -18.12 -2.35 -3.55
N ARG A 314 -17.14 -1.61 -3.05
CA ARG A 314 -16.82 -0.27 -3.54
C ARG A 314 -16.03 -0.27 -4.85
N PHE A 315 -15.03 -1.13 -4.98
CA PHE A 315 -14.06 -1.09 -6.08
C PHE A 315 -14.24 -2.18 -7.13
N GLY A 316 -15.09 -3.18 -6.89
CA GLY A 316 -15.43 -4.24 -7.86
C GLY A 316 -14.41 -5.37 -7.99
N TYR A 317 -13.38 -5.42 -7.12
CA TYR A 317 -12.38 -6.49 -7.08
C TYR A 317 -12.01 -6.82 -5.62
N PHE A 318 -11.42 -8.01 -5.38
CA PHE A 318 -10.99 -8.35 -4.01
C PHE A 318 -9.88 -7.42 -3.54
N MET A 319 -9.86 -7.12 -2.24
CA MET A 319 -8.85 -6.23 -1.67
C MET A 319 -7.47 -6.91 -1.72
N VAL A 320 -6.61 -6.43 -2.61
CA VAL A 320 -5.26 -6.94 -2.82
C VAL A 320 -4.34 -6.62 -1.65
N HIS A 321 -3.23 -7.36 -1.51
CA HIS A 321 -2.32 -7.20 -0.36
C HIS A 321 -1.84 -5.77 -0.17
N GLU A 322 -1.48 -5.07 -1.24
CA GLU A 322 -1.01 -3.69 -1.16
C GLU A 322 -2.09 -2.71 -0.68
N ALA A 323 -3.36 -2.96 -1.02
CA ALA A 323 -4.48 -2.17 -0.50
C ALA A 323 -4.70 -2.45 1.00
N ILE A 324 -4.59 -3.72 1.44
CA ILE A 324 -4.71 -4.12 2.85
C ILE A 324 -3.57 -3.53 3.67
N GLU A 325 -2.33 -3.64 3.19
CA GLU A 325 -1.16 -3.09 3.86
C GLU A 325 -1.25 -1.58 4.03
N ASN A 326 -1.68 -0.86 2.99
CA ASN A 326 -1.85 0.60 3.05
C ASN A 326 -3.05 1.01 3.93
N ALA A 327 -4.13 0.22 3.94
CA ALA A 327 -5.24 0.40 4.88
C ALA A 327 -4.76 0.25 6.33
N ALA A 328 -3.99 -0.80 6.63
CA ALA A 328 -3.39 -1.02 7.94
C ALA A 328 -2.36 0.06 8.31
N THR A 329 -1.60 0.55 7.33
CA THR A 329 -0.63 1.63 7.50
C THR A 329 -1.31 2.93 7.90
N LEU A 330 -2.37 3.34 7.19
CA LEU A 330 -3.12 4.55 7.54
C LEU A 330 -3.81 4.42 8.90
N ASP A 331 -4.42 3.28 9.17
CA ASP A 331 -5.07 3.03 10.47
C ASP A 331 -4.06 3.09 11.63
N GLY A 332 -2.90 2.44 11.48
CA GLY A 332 -1.80 2.53 12.45
C GLY A 332 -1.27 3.95 12.65
N LEU A 333 -1.11 4.72 11.56
CA LEU A 333 -0.74 6.13 11.61
C LEU A 333 -1.76 6.97 12.38
N VAL A 334 -3.06 6.77 12.12
CA VAL A 334 -4.13 7.47 12.84
C VAL A 334 -4.11 7.10 14.32
N GLN A 335 -3.92 5.84 14.68
CA GLN A 335 -3.75 5.42 16.06
C GLN A 335 -2.52 6.08 16.72
N ALA A 336 -1.43 6.28 15.97
CA ALA A 336 -0.26 7.00 16.48
C ALA A 336 -0.57 8.50 16.73
N ILE A 337 -1.29 9.16 15.82
CA ILE A 337 -1.74 10.55 15.97
C ILE A 337 -2.68 10.68 17.18
N GLU A 338 -3.62 9.75 17.36
CA GLU A 338 -4.52 9.70 18.52
C GLU A 338 -3.77 9.60 19.84
N ARG A 339 -2.75 8.73 19.92
CA ARG A 339 -1.90 8.55 21.11
C ARG A 339 -1.00 9.75 21.36
N ALA A 340 -0.41 10.33 20.32
CA ALA A 340 0.40 11.54 20.39
C ALA A 340 -0.43 12.78 20.76
N LYS A 341 -1.76 12.75 20.54
CA LYS A 341 -2.66 13.92 20.62
C LYS A 341 -2.11 15.11 19.81
N SER A 342 -1.44 14.83 18.73
CA SER A 342 -0.70 15.78 17.90
C SER A 342 -0.56 15.28 16.48
N ALA A 343 -0.70 16.20 15.51
CA ALA A 343 -0.39 15.97 14.10
C ALA A 343 1.04 16.39 13.72
N LYS A 344 1.87 16.80 14.69
CA LYS A 344 3.25 17.19 14.42
C LYS A 344 4.10 15.95 14.09
N PRO A 345 4.86 15.96 12.99
CA PRO A 345 5.67 14.81 12.54
C PRO A 345 6.50 14.17 13.64
N LYS A 346 7.27 14.96 14.38
CA LYS A 346 8.15 14.46 15.45
C LYS A 346 7.38 13.70 16.54
N ALA A 347 6.24 14.22 17.00
CA ALA A 347 5.45 13.56 18.02
C ALA A 347 4.84 12.23 17.51
N VAL A 348 4.54 12.17 16.22
CA VAL A 348 4.04 10.94 15.57
C VAL A 348 5.17 9.91 15.45
N ILE A 349 6.38 10.30 15.04
CA ILE A 349 7.56 9.43 14.96
C ILE A 349 7.84 8.79 16.32
N GLU A 350 7.85 9.58 17.41
CA GLU A 350 8.09 9.09 18.77
C GLU A 350 7.09 7.98 19.18
N VAL A 351 5.82 8.11 18.78
CA VAL A 351 4.80 7.09 19.07
C VAL A 351 4.90 5.88 18.14
N LEU A 352 5.27 6.07 16.87
CA LEU A 352 5.41 4.96 15.93
C LEU A 352 6.48 3.96 16.37
N HIS A 353 7.60 4.45 16.94
CA HIS A 353 8.64 3.58 17.47
C HIS A 353 8.18 2.82 18.73
N GLY A 354 8.26 1.49 18.68
CA GLY A 354 7.97 0.59 19.81
C GLY A 354 6.50 0.41 20.16
N ALA A 355 5.58 1.20 19.59
CA ALA A 355 4.16 1.03 19.87
C ALA A 355 3.55 -0.13 19.07
N ARG A 356 2.62 -0.83 19.69
CA ARG A 356 1.78 -1.84 19.05
C ARG A 356 0.42 -1.23 18.70
N PHE A 357 0.04 -1.34 17.44
CA PHE A 357 -1.23 -0.85 16.89
C PHE A 357 -2.13 -2.04 16.61
N GLU A 358 -3.28 -2.07 17.26
CA GLU A 358 -4.23 -3.18 17.23
C GLU A 358 -5.63 -2.68 16.89
N GLY A 359 -6.47 -3.58 16.40
CA GLY A 359 -7.85 -3.24 16.05
C GLY A 359 -7.95 -2.66 14.65
N GLY A 360 -9.13 -2.18 14.25
CA GLY A 360 -9.36 -1.60 12.93
C GLY A 360 -8.76 -2.44 11.80
N TRP A 361 -8.11 -1.78 10.86
CA TRP A 361 -7.48 -2.40 9.70
C TRP A 361 -6.15 -3.10 9.99
N THR A 362 -5.48 -2.77 11.10
CA THR A 362 -4.25 -3.49 11.50
C THR A 362 -4.50 -4.98 11.74
N LYS A 363 -5.75 -5.39 12.05
CA LYS A 363 -6.15 -6.79 12.19
C LYS A 363 -6.11 -7.59 10.89
N ALA A 364 -6.15 -6.94 9.74
CA ALA A 364 -6.06 -7.60 8.45
C ALA A 364 -4.64 -8.06 8.09
N MET A 365 -3.64 -7.61 8.85
CA MET A 365 -2.27 -8.12 8.72
C MET A 365 -2.16 -9.52 9.38
N PRO A 366 -1.34 -10.44 8.84
CA PRO A 366 -1.22 -11.81 9.35
C PRO A 366 -0.90 -11.91 10.84
N GLY A 367 -0.14 -10.96 11.40
CA GLY A 367 0.14 -10.84 12.83
C GLY A 367 -0.99 -10.22 13.66
N GLY A 368 -2.12 -9.85 13.05
CA GLY A 368 -3.27 -9.23 13.71
C GLY A 368 -3.03 -7.82 14.27
N ALA A 369 -1.86 -7.26 14.04
CA ALA A 369 -1.41 -5.96 14.53
C ALA A 369 -0.23 -5.45 13.71
N VAL A 370 0.14 -4.18 13.93
CA VAL A 370 1.37 -3.56 13.42
C VAL A 370 2.22 -3.10 14.60
N GLN A 371 3.51 -3.42 14.59
CA GLN A 371 4.44 -2.99 15.64
C GLN A 371 5.82 -2.73 15.03
N PHE A 372 6.25 -1.48 15.07
CA PHE A 372 7.55 -1.09 14.55
C PHE A 372 8.62 -1.23 15.66
N ASP A 373 9.77 -1.79 15.28
CA ASP A 373 10.97 -1.76 16.11
C ASP A 373 11.72 -0.41 15.98
N GLN A 374 12.89 -0.31 16.61
CA GLN A 374 13.71 0.91 16.59
C GLN A 374 14.27 1.22 15.19
N THR A 375 14.25 0.27 14.26
CA THR A 375 14.63 0.50 12.86
C THR A 375 13.47 0.95 12.00
N GLY A 376 12.24 0.97 12.55
CA GLY A 376 11.01 1.26 11.83
C GLY A 376 10.44 0.04 11.07
N LEU A 377 10.96 -1.18 11.30
CA LEU A 377 10.42 -2.40 10.69
C LEU A 377 9.24 -2.95 11.51
N ASN A 378 8.15 -3.30 10.84
CA ASN A 378 7.06 -4.06 11.45
C ASN A 378 7.51 -5.49 11.76
N THR A 379 7.66 -5.81 13.04
CA THR A 379 8.14 -7.11 13.51
C THR A 379 7.09 -8.21 13.50
N LEU A 380 5.82 -7.88 13.26
CA LEU A 380 4.69 -8.81 13.26
C LEU A 380 4.29 -9.27 11.86
N SER A 381 4.93 -8.76 10.81
CA SER A 381 4.60 -9.11 9.45
C SER A 381 5.20 -10.47 9.07
N VAL A 382 4.34 -11.44 8.78
CA VAL A 382 4.71 -12.82 8.41
C VAL A 382 4.12 -13.13 7.04
N PRO A 383 4.95 -13.49 6.03
CA PRO A 383 4.44 -13.87 4.72
C PRO A 383 3.59 -15.14 4.75
N ILE A 384 2.70 -15.27 3.78
CA ILE A 384 1.85 -16.44 3.54
C ILE A 384 2.02 -16.93 2.10
N MET A 385 1.64 -18.17 1.81
CA MET A 385 1.55 -18.67 0.44
C MET A 385 0.09 -18.64 -0.01
N VAL A 386 -0.12 -18.15 -1.22
CA VAL A 386 -1.40 -18.09 -1.90
C VAL A 386 -1.36 -18.84 -3.21
N GLN A 387 -2.52 -19.23 -3.73
CA GLN A 387 -2.65 -19.94 -4.99
C GLN A 387 -3.87 -19.46 -5.77
N TRP A 388 -3.75 -19.24 -7.06
CA TRP A 388 -4.87 -18.95 -7.94
C TRP A 388 -5.72 -20.19 -8.12
N ARG A 389 -7.02 -20.09 -7.82
CA ARG A 389 -8.00 -21.14 -7.95
C ARG A 389 -9.36 -20.59 -8.38
N ASN A 390 -9.87 -21.07 -9.52
CA ASN A 390 -11.16 -20.60 -10.02
C ASN A 390 -11.26 -19.07 -10.06
N LYS A 391 -10.19 -18.39 -10.52
CA LYS A 391 -10.06 -16.92 -10.62
C LYS A 391 -10.00 -16.16 -9.27
N GLU A 392 -9.93 -16.86 -8.16
CA GLU A 392 -9.76 -16.28 -6.83
C GLU A 392 -8.38 -16.63 -6.27
N LEU A 393 -7.82 -15.73 -5.47
CA LEU A 393 -6.54 -15.94 -4.80
C LEU A 393 -6.79 -16.49 -3.39
N VAL A 394 -6.41 -17.74 -3.17
CA VAL A 394 -6.71 -18.50 -1.94
C VAL A 394 -5.45 -18.67 -1.09
N THR A 395 -5.53 -18.40 0.20
CA THR A 395 -4.45 -18.68 1.16
C THR A 395 -4.31 -20.18 1.37
N VAL A 396 -3.11 -20.73 1.07
CA VAL A 396 -2.84 -22.19 1.11
C VAL A 396 -1.76 -22.59 2.12
N TRP A 397 -0.96 -21.66 2.64
CA TRP A 397 0.10 -21.93 3.62
C TRP A 397 0.45 -20.67 4.43
N PRO A 398 0.91 -20.80 5.71
CA PRO A 398 1.05 -22.02 6.52
C PRO A 398 -0.30 -22.63 6.90
N LYS A 399 -0.30 -23.91 7.27
CA LYS A 399 -1.53 -24.69 7.60
C LYS A 399 -2.45 -24.00 8.62
N ALA A 400 -1.87 -23.24 9.56
CA ALA A 400 -2.63 -22.55 10.61
C ALA A 400 -3.60 -21.47 10.09
N VAL A 401 -3.33 -20.90 8.91
CA VAL A 401 -4.17 -19.82 8.32
C VAL A 401 -4.73 -20.21 6.95
N ALA A 402 -4.35 -21.37 6.42
CA ALA A 402 -4.77 -21.85 5.11
C ALA A 402 -6.30 -22.02 5.02
N LYS A 403 -6.87 -21.60 3.90
CA LYS A 403 -8.29 -21.77 3.56
C LYS A 403 -8.55 -23.00 2.70
N ALA A 404 -7.50 -23.50 2.04
CA ALA A 404 -7.53 -24.75 1.29
C ALA A 404 -6.13 -25.40 1.30
N PRO A 405 -6.01 -26.72 1.07
CA PRO A 405 -4.71 -27.35 0.89
C PRO A 405 -4.06 -26.88 -0.43
N PRO A 406 -2.73 -26.73 -0.52
CA PRO A 406 -2.06 -26.38 -1.76
C PRO A 406 -2.22 -27.51 -2.80
N VAL A 407 -2.33 -27.15 -4.08
CA VAL A 407 -2.19 -28.06 -5.22
C VAL A 407 -0.78 -27.94 -5.74
N TRP A 408 -0.02 -29.03 -5.65
CA TRP A 408 1.32 -29.14 -6.20
C TRP A 408 1.26 -29.90 -7.50
N HIS A 409 1.72 -29.28 -8.59
CA HIS A 409 1.90 -29.93 -9.88
C HIS A 409 3.39 -30.06 -10.13
N SER A 410 3.83 -31.28 -10.21
CA SER A 410 5.19 -31.66 -10.66
C SER A 410 5.21 -31.94 -12.15
#